data_142d4b80e45bf34ff2ec4a9d2c58c6d4
#
_entry.id   142d4b80e45bf34ff2ec4a9d2c58c6d4
#
_cell.length_a   1.000
_cell.length_b   1.000
_cell.length_c   1.000
_cell.angle_alpha   90.00
_cell.angle_beta   90.00
_cell.angle_gamma   90.00
#
_symmetry.space_group_name_H-M   'P 1'
#
loop_
_entity.id
_entity.type
_entity.pdbx_description
1 polymer ?
#
loop_
_entity_poly.entity_id
_entity_poly.type
_entity_poly.pdbx_seq_one_letter_code
_entity_poly.pdbx_strand_id
1 'polypeptide(L)'
;MRVTLVCSALLMLLGVAPAFAETGLASFYPGVGKRGEMTCAHRTHRFGQRLRVSHGNVSIECRVNDRGPFIRGRIIDVSTSAARALGMIHAGVVRVRVEPI
;
A
#
# COMPACT_ATOMS: atom_id res chain seq x y z
N MET A 1 7.69 29.92 -32.76
CA MET A 1 6.41 29.39 -32.58
C MET A 1 6.38 27.93 -32.26
N ARG A 2 7.28 27.18 -32.65
CA ARG A 2 7.28 25.77 -32.39
C ARG A 2 7.63 25.44 -30.98
N VAL A 3 8.09 26.37 -30.23
CA VAL A 3 8.57 26.18 -28.87
C VAL A 3 7.49 25.67 -27.93
N THR A 4 6.27 26.07 -28.17
CA THR A 4 5.18 25.70 -27.29
C THR A 4 4.90 24.21 -27.24
N LEU A 5 5.19 23.50 -28.30
CA LEU A 5 4.92 22.08 -28.35
C LEU A 5 5.80 21.29 -27.39
N VAL A 6 7.01 21.74 -27.22
CA VAL A 6 7.96 21.06 -26.35
C VAL A 6 7.50 21.16 -24.90
N CYS A 7 6.98 22.30 -24.51
CA CYS A 7 6.53 22.49 -23.15
C CYS A 7 5.35 21.60 -22.82
N SER A 8 4.48 21.38 -23.77
CA SER A 8 3.33 20.52 -23.53
C SER A 8 3.73 19.10 -23.23
N ALA A 9 4.68 18.58 -23.97
CA ALA A 9 5.14 17.24 -23.76
C ALA A 9 5.74 17.05 -22.37
N LEU A 10 6.48 18.04 -21.92
CA LEU A 10 7.10 17.98 -20.61
C LEU A 10 6.08 17.94 -19.49
N LEU A 11 5.03 18.72 -19.62
CA LEU A 11 3.97 18.75 -18.60
C LEU A 11 3.29 17.41 -18.46
N MET A 12 3.09 16.69 -19.54
CA MET A 12 2.46 15.39 -19.47
C MET A 12 3.29 14.40 -18.68
N LEU A 13 4.58 14.46 -18.78
CA LEU A 13 5.44 13.57 -18.01
C LEU A 13 5.36 13.85 -16.51
N LEU A 14 5.20 15.10 -16.15
CA LEU A 14 5.11 15.48 -14.74
C LEU A 14 3.80 15.05 -14.10
N GLY A 15 2.79 14.82 -14.90
CA GLY A 15 1.49 14.46 -14.38
C GLY A 15 1.30 12.97 -14.11
N VAL A 16 2.34 12.16 -14.23
CA VAL A 16 2.21 10.72 -14.10
C VAL A 16 2.44 10.30 -12.65
N ALA A 17 1.49 10.56 -11.79
CA ALA A 17 1.48 9.99 -10.46
C ALA A 17 0.61 8.74 -10.49
N PRO A 18 0.95 7.69 -9.71
CA PRO A 18 0.11 6.50 -9.68
C PRO A 18 -1.28 6.86 -9.17
N ALA A 19 -2.29 6.71 -10.04
CA ALA A 19 -3.65 7.08 -9.69
C ALA A 19 -4.24 6.18 -8.63
N PHE A 20 -3.64 5.01 -8.39
CA PHE A 20 -4.16 4.00 -7.47
C PHE A 20 -3.44 3.94 -6.14
N ALA A 21 -2.43 4.80 -5.95
CA ALA A 21 -1.74 4.86 -4.67
C ALA A 21 -2.63 5.54 -3.64
N GLU A 22 -2.64 5.01 -2.43
CA GLU A 22 -3.36 5.62 -1.32
C GLU A 22 -2.45 5.72 -0.11
N THR A 23 -2.72 6.70 0.73
CA THR A 23 -1.97 6.94 1.95
C THR A 23 -2.94 6.92 3.11
N GLY A 24 -2.56 6.28 4.20
CA GLY A 24 -3.40 6.20 5.38
C GLY A 24 -2.73 5.35 6.43
N LEU A 25 -3.52 4.92 7.40
CA LEU A 25 -3.00 4.15 8.53
C LEU A 25 -3.10 2.66 8.26
N ALA A 26 -2.07 1.96 8.67
CA ALA A 26 -2.02 0.51 8.67
C ALA A 26 -2.02 0.00 10.10
N SER A 27 -2.68 -1.09 10.34
CA SER A 27 -2.56 -1.89 11.53
C SER A 27 -2.19 -3.31 11.14
N PHE A 28 -2.08 -4.21 12.10
CA PHE A 28 -1.76 -5.59 11.77
C PHE A 28 -2.53 -6.56 12.65
N TYR A 29 -2.63 -7.77 12.15
CA TYR A 29 -3.29 -8.88 12.83
C TYR A 29 -2.62 -10.17 12.34
N PRO A 30 -2.87 -11.33 12.99
CA PRO A 30 -2.19 -12.56 12.57
C PRO A 30 -2.33 -12.87 11.09
N GLY A 31 -3.44 -12.46 10.47
CA GLY A 31 -3.66 -12.71 9.06
C GLY A 31 -4.22 -14.10 8.82
N VAL A 32 -4.64 -14.32 7.57
CA VAL A 32 -5.12 -15.60 7.10
C VAL A 32 -4.22 -16.02 5.95
N GLY A 33 -3.65 -17.20 6.02
CA GLY A 33 -2.74 -17.65 4.99
C GLY A 33 -1.70 -18.58 5.59
N LYS A 34 -0.69 -18.90 4.80
CA LYS A 34 0.38 -19.76 5.27
C LYS A 34 1.22 -19.04 6.30
N ARG A 35 1.75 -19.82 7.22
CA ARG A 35 2.61 -19.28 8.26
C ARG A 35 3.79 -18.52 7.64
N GLY A 36 3.98 -17.29 8.08
CA GLY A 36 5.04 -16.43 7.56
C GLY A 36 4.73 -15.75 6.25
N GLU A 37 3.62 -16.07 5.61
CA GLU A 37 3.23 -15.41 4.39
C GLU A 37 2.82 -13.97 4.69
N MET A 38 3.22 -13.05 3.82
CA MET A 38 2.80 -11.66 3.94
C MET A 38 1.49 -11.48 3.22
N THR A 39 0.43 -11.32 3.98
CA THR A 39 -0.93 -11.12 3.48
C THR A 39 -1.49 -9.84 4.05
N CYS A 40 -2.62 -9.40 3.51
CA CYS A 40 -3.25 -8.18 3.99
C CYS A 40 -4.76 -8.21 3.74
N ALA A 41 -5.46 -7.40 4.54
CA ALA A 41 -6.86 -7.10 4.35
C ALA A 41 -7.00 -5.72 3.73
N HIS A 42 -7.82 -5.60 2.72
CA HIS A 42 -8.11 -4.34 2.05
C HIS A 42 -9.58 -4.31 1.69
N ARG A 43 -10.17 -3.11 1.72
CA ARG A 43 -11.62 -2.99 1.52
C ARG A 43 -12.06 -3.28 0.11
N THR A 44 -11.26 -2.91 -0.90
CA THR A 44 -11.71 -2.93 -2.28
C THR A 44 -10.81 -3.66 -3.26
N HIS A 45 -9.51 -3.74 -3.02
CA HIS A 45 -8.65 -4.50 -3.91
C HIS A 45 -9.07 -5.96 -3.93
N ARG A 46 -9.08 -6.56 -5.11
CA ARG A 46 -9.56 -7.93 -5.26
C ARG A 46 -8.65 -8.92 -4.53
N PHE A 47 -9.22 -10.02 -4.12
CA PHE A 47 -8.44 -11.11 -3.52
C PHE A 47 -7.41 -11.61 -4.52
N GLY A 48 -6.20 -11.84 -4.03
CA GLY A 48 -5.08 -12.24 -4.85
C GLY A 48 -4.24 -11.08 -5.38
N GLN A 49 -4.76 -9.87 -5.33
CA GLN A 49 -3.99 -8.69 -5.74
C GLN A 49 -2.80 -8.52 -4.81
N ARG A 50 -1.64 -8.28 -5.39
CA ARG A 50 -0.45 -7.97 -4.62
C ARG A 50 -0.32 -6.46 -4.47
N LEU A 51 -0.04 -6.03 -3.28
CA LEU A 51 0.10 -4.62 -2.95
C LEU A 51 1.50 -4.36 -2.40
N ARG A 52 2.06 -3.23 -2.79
CA ARG A 52 3.26 -2.71 -2.15
C ARG A 52 2.84 -1.78 -1.04
N VAL A 53 3.35 -2.03 0.15
CA VAL A 53 3.09 -1.21 1.34
C VAL A 53 4.41 -0.62 1.77
N SER A 54 4.45 0.70 1.88
CA SER A 54 5.68 1.41 2.24
C SER A 54 5.47 2.18 3.53
N HIS A 55 6.44 2.06 4.42
CA HIS A 55 6.50 2.79 5.69
C HIS A 55 7.91 3.32 5.84
N GLY A 56 8.08 4.64 5.78
CA GLY A 56 9.41 5.23 5.78
C GLY A 56 10.22 4.71 4.59
N ASN A 57 11.38 4.18 4.87
CA ASN A 57 12.28 3.66 3.84
C ASN A 57 12.07 2.18 3.54
N VAL A 58 11.09 1.56 4.17
CA VAL A 58 10.86 0.12 4.05
C VAL A 58 9.62 -0.14 3.23
N SER A 59 9.70 -1.09 2.31
CA SER A 59 8.54 -1.53 1.54
C SER A 59 8.46 -3.04 1.58
N ILE A 60 7.24 -3.55 1.61
CA ILE A 60 6.97 -4.98 1.50
C ILE A 60 5.86 -5.20 0.48
N GLU A 61 5.68 -6.44 0.09
CA GLU A 61 4.56 -6.83 -0.75
C GLU A 61 3.67 -7.78 0.04
N CYS A 62 2.37 -7.56 -0.03
CA CYS A 62 1.43 -8.48 0.59
C CYS A 62 0.35 -8.87 -0.42
N ARG A 63 -0.24 -10.03 -0.19
CA ARG A 63 -1.33 -10.54 -1.03
C ARG A 63 -2.65 -10.30 -0.32
N VAL A 64 -3.58 -9.66 -1.00
CA VAL A 64 -4.91 -9.40 -0.44
C VAL A 64 -5.66 -10.72 -0.31
N ASN A 65 -6.08 -11.06 0.89
CA ASN A 65 -6.88 -12.26 1.12
C ASN A 65 -7.97 -12.06 2.17
N ASP A 66 -8.27 -10.81 2.51
CA ASP A 66 -9.29 -10.51 3.50
C ASP A 66 -9.86 -9.12 3.26
N ARG A 67 -10.96 -8.81 3.90
CA ARG A 67 -11.63 -7.52 3.83
C ARG A 67 -11.47 -6.75 5.13
N GLY A 68 -11.41 -5.44 5.02
CA GLY A 68 -11.16 -4.49 6.09
C GLY A 68 -9.86 -3.74 5.82
N PRO A 69 -9.45 -2.91 6.76
CA PRO A 69 -10.11 -2.55 8.01
C PRO A 69 -11.30 -1.61 7.79
N PHE A 70 -12.17 -1.52 8.79
CA PHE A 70 -13.36 -0.67 8.70
C PHE A 70 -13.34 0.46 9.75
N ILE A 71 -12.17 0.78 10.24
CA ILE A 71 -11.96 1.88 11.18
C ILE A 71 -11.53 3.10 10.38
N ARG A 72 -12.12 4.24 10.69
CA ARG A 72 -11.83 5.48 9.97
C ARG A 72 -10.32 5.76 9.97
N GLY A 73 -9.81 6.12 8.80
CA GLY A 73 -8.39 6.43 8.64
C GLY A 73 -7.50 5.23 8.38
N ARG A 74 -7.98 4.03 8.63
CA ARG A 74 -7.24 2.80 8.37
C ARG A 74 -7.54 2.31 6.97
N ILE A 75 -6.50 2.00 6.22
CA ILE A 75 -6.66 1.59 4.82
C ILE A 75 -6.20 0.16 4.58
N ILE A 76 -5.43 -0.40 5.48
CA ILE A 76 -4.91 -1.75 5.31
C ILE A 76 -4.60 -2.38 6.67
N ASP A 77 -4.84 -3.67 6.80
CA ASP A 77 -4.34 -4.48 7.89
C ASP A 77 -3.37 -5.48 7.30
N VAL A 78 -2.14 -5.46 7.76
CA VAL A 78 -1.12 -6.37 7.26
C VAL A 78 -0.94 -7.53 8.23
N SER A 79 -0.47 -8.67 7.71
CA SER A 79 -0.16 -9.82 8.57
C SER A 79 0.98 -9.50 9.51
N THR A 80 1.12 -10.29 10.56
CA THR A 80 2.18 -10.08 11.54
C THR A 80 3.56 -10.16 10.90
N SER A 81 3.77 -11.08 9.95
CA SER A 81 5.06 -11.17 9.26
C SER A 81 5.35 -9.91 8.45
N ALA A 82 4.34 -9.36 7.79
CA ALA A 82 4.48 -8.10 7.06
C ALA A 82 4.76 -6.95 8.01
N ALA A 83 4.05 -6.90 9.13
CA ALA A 83 4.25 -5.85 10.13
C ALA A 83 5.66 -5.88 10.70
N ARG A 84 6.19 -7.08 10.91
CA ARG A 84 7.55 -7.25 11.39
C ARG A 84 8.54 -6.71 10.38
N ALA A 85 8.34 -7.04 9.11
CA ALA A 85 9.21 -6.56 8.04
C ALA A 85 9.13 -5.04 7.88
N LEU A 86 7.97 -4.45 8.12
CA LEU A 86 7.78 -3.00 8.07
C LEU A 86 8.31 -2.28 9.32
N GLY A 87 8.67 -3.02 10.35
CA GLY A 87 9.16 -2.41 11.59
C GLY A 87 8.08 -1.75 12.41
N MET A 88 6.83 -2.19 12.29
CA MET A 88 5.70 -1.52 12.93
C MET A 88 5.13 -2.24 14.13
N ILE A 89 5.76 -3.32 14.59
CA ILE A 89 5.18 -4.13 15.67
C ILE A 89 4.99 -3.30 16.94
N HIS A 90 5.98 -2.50 17.31
CA HIS A 90 5.88 -1.69 18.53
C HIS A 90 4.84 -0.60 18.44
N ALA A 91 4.81 0.09 17.33
CA ALA A 91 3.87 1.19 17.15
C ALA A 91 2.43 0.70 16.99
N GLY A 92 2.25 -0.46 16.40
CA GLY A 92 0.93 -1.06 16.19
C GLY A 92 0.15 -0.45 15.04
N VAL A 93 0.16 0.86 14.92
CA VAL A 93 -0.51 1.60 13.85
C VAL A 93 0.47 2.62 13.32
N VAL A 94 0.67 2.62 12.01
CA VAL A 94 1.61 3.54 11.36
C VAL A 94 1.02 4.05 10.07
N ARG A 95 1.53 5.17 9.60
CA ARG A 95 1.14 5.72 8.31
C ARG A 95 1.91 5.01 7.21
N VAL A 96 1.19 4.61 6.17
CA VAL A 96 1.77 3.88 5.05
C VAL A 96 1.26 4.44 3.73
N ARG A 97 1.95 4.08 2.68
CA ARG A 97 1.51 4.25 1.31
C ARG A 97 1.26 2.87 0.73
N VAL A 98 0.14 2.70 0.06
CA VAL A 98 -0.27 1.42 -0.53
C VAL A 98 -0.50 1.62 -2.01
N GLU A 99 0.05 0.72 -2.82
CA GLU A 99 -0.18 0.76 -4.26
C GLU A 99 -0.18 -0.66 -4.83
N PRO A 100 -1.02 -0.91 -5.84
CA PRO A 100 -1.02 -2.22 -6.50
C PRO A 100 0.27 -2.41 -7.30
N ILE A 101 0.67 -3.66 -7.38
CA ILE A 101 1.84 -4.04 -8.16
C ILE A 101 1.42 -4.59 -9.50
#